data_efca14d5bc6ab5ae26b09852a0634e1f
#
_entry.id   efca14d5bc6ab5ae26b09852a0634e1f
#
_cell.length_a   1.000
_cell.length_b   1.000
_cell.length_c   1.000
_cell.angle_alpha   90.00
_cell.angle_beta   90.00
_cell.angle_gamma   90.00
#
_symmetry.space_group_name_H-M   'P 1'
#
loop_
_entity.id
_entity.type
_entity.pdbx_description
1 polymer ?
#
loop_
_entity_poly.entity_id
_entity_poly.type
_entity_poly.pdbx_seq_one_letter_code
_entity_poly.pdbx_strand_id
1 'polypeptide(L)' 'MAQATNRAFADERRTAIMEMLEHNASVQVAEIAQTFGVSSVTARADLDALAEAGKLRRTHGGAVSLHKRLTVSTQDRRIN' A
#
# COMPACT_ATOMS: atom_id res chain seq x y z
N MET A 1 -0.22 24.62 -11.55
CA MET A 1 -1.51 24.01 -11.36
C MET A 1 -1.47 22.52 -11.54
N ALA A 2 -0.99 22.06 -12.68
CA ALA A 2 -0.96 20.64 -12.94
C ALA A 2 -0.15 19.89 -11.90
N GLN A 3 0.95 20.47 -11.47
CA GLN A 3 1.77 19.80 -10.50
C GLN A 3 1.09 19.66 -9.15
N ALA A 4 0.41 20.71 -8.74
CA ALA A 4 -0.31 20.64 -7.48
C ALA A 4 -1.39 19.57 -7.56
N THR A 5 -2.07 19.50 -8.70
CA THR A 5 -3.09 18.50 -8.89
C THR A 5 -2.52 17.09 -8.84
N ASN A 6 -1.36 16.89 -9.47
CA ASN A 6 -0.72 15.58 -9.46
C ASN A 6 -0.35 15.17 -8.06
N ARG A 7 0.15 16.11 -7.28
CA ARG A 7 0.52 15.80 -5.92
C ARG A 7 -0.70 15.41 -5.10
N ALA A 8 -1.80 16.14 -5.29
CA ALA A 8 -3.02 15.82 -4.58
C ALA A 8 -3.50 14.44 -4.95
N PHE A 9 -3.43 14.11 -6.22
CA PHE A 9 -3.85 12.79 -6.65
C PHE A 9 -2.97 11.71 -6.02
N ALA A 10 -1.68 11.96 -5.91
CA ALA A 10 -0.80 10.99 -5.30
C ALA A 10 -1.15 10.77 -3.84
N ASP A 11 -1.41 11.84 -3.12
CA ASP A 11 -1.78 11.71 -1.72
C ASP A 11 -3.08 10.95 -1.55
N GLU A 12 -4.06 11.27 -2.37
CA GLU A 12 -5.34 10.57 -2.32
C GLU A 12 -5.16 9.12 -2.69
N ARG A 13 -4.35 8.87 -3.68
CA ARG A 13 -4.12 7.50 -4.11
C ARG A 13 -3.46 6.68 -3.00
N ARG A 14 -2.47 7.25 -2.34
CA ARG A 14 -1.79 6.54 -1.27
C ARG A 14 -2.69 6.29 -0.09
N THR A 15 -3.56 7.24 0.22
CA THR A 15 -4.53 7.02 1.27
C THR A 15 -5.46 5.87 0.91
N ALA A 16 -5.92 5.84 -0.33
CA ALA A 16 -6.80 4.77 -0.77
C ALA A 16 -6.09 3.42 -0.74
N ILE A 17 -4.81 3.41 -1.08
CA ILE A 17 -4.04 2.17 -1.01
C ILE A 17 -4.01 1.64 0.42
N MET A 18 -3.81 2.52 1.39
CA MET A 18 -3.80 2.09 2.78
C MET A 18 -5.14 1.53 3.20
N GLU A 19 -6.22 2.12 2.70
CA GLU A 19 -7.54 1.58 2.99
C GLU A 19 -7.74 0.20 2.39
N MET A 20 -7.24 0.02 1.17
CA MET A 20 -7.29 -1.30 0.55
C MET A 20 -6.56 -2.33 1.38
N LEU A 21 -5.41 -1.94 1.94
CA LEU A 21 -4.65 -2.83 2.77
C LEU A 21 -5.39 -3.20 4.05
N GLU A 22 -6.13 -2.27 4.59
CA GLU A 22 -6.89 -2.55 5.80
C GLU A 22 -7.96 -3.58 5.55
N HIS A 23 -8.55 -3.55 4.37
CA HIS A 23 -9.61 -4.48 4.06
C HIS A 23 -9.09 -5.84 3.59
N ASN A 24 -8.01 -5.83 2.82
CA ASN A 24 -7.58 -7.04 2.14
C ASN A 24 -6.26 -7.60 2.64
N ALA A 25 -5.58 -6.87 3.49
CA ALA A 25 -4.28 -7.27 4.03
C ALA A 25 -3.15 -7.18 3.03
N SER A 26 -3.43 -7.16 1.75
CA SER A 26 -2.39 -7.06 0.73
C SER A 26 -2.94 -6.35 -0.50
N VAL A 27 -2.04 -5.79 -1.30
CA VAL A 27 -2.41 -5.20 -2.59
C VAL A 27 -1.32 -5.57 -3.59
N GLN A 28 -1.69 -5.57 -4.86
CA GLN A 28 -0.78 -5.87 -5.95
C GLN A 28 -0.53 -4.61 -6.76
N VAL A 29 0.68 -4.49 -7.30
CA VAL A 29 1.01 -3.37 -8.17
C VAL A 29 0.02 -3.29 -9.32
N ALA A 30 -0.27 -4.42 -9.96
CA ALA A 30 -1.18 -4.43 -11.09
C ALA A 30 -2.57 -3.96 -10.68
N GLU A 31 -3.01 -4.33 -9.51
CA GLU A 31 -4.31 -3.92 -9.01
C GLU A 31 -4.37 -2.42 -8.82
N ILE A 32 -3.33 -1.84 -8.24
CA ILE A 32 -3.27 -0.41 -8.03
C ILE A 32 -3.25 0.33 -9.37
N ALA A 33 -2.42 -0.15 -10.28
CA ALA A 33 -2.33 0.49 -11.58
C ALA A 33 -3.68 0.51 -12.28
N GLN A 34 -4.39 -0.57 -12.20
CA GLN A 34 -5.69 -0.67 -12.86
C GLN A 34 -6.75 0.16 -12.15
N THR A 35 -6.77 0.09 -10.84
CA THR A 35 -7.79 0.80 -10.06
C THR A 35 -7.68 2.30 -10.24
N PHE A 36 -6.48 2.83 -10.26
CA PHE A 36 -6.28 4.27 -10.29
C PHE A 36 -5.89 4.79 -11.67
N GLY A 37 -5.75 3.91 -12.65
CA GLY A 37 -5.42 4.34 -13.99
C GLY A 37 -4.02 4.91 -14.11
N VAL A 38 -3.06 4.37 -13.37
CA VAL A 38 -1.69 4.82 -13.43
C VAL A 38 -0.81 3.68 -13.91
N SER A 39 0.43 4.00 -14.27
CA SER A 39 1.36 2.99 -14.72
C SER A 39 1.85 2.15 -13.55
N SER A 40 2.42 0.99 -13.86
CA SER A 40 2.99 0.17 -12.81
C SER A 40 4.17 0.87 -12.16
N VAL A 41 4.88 1.71 -12.89
CA VAL A 41 5.98 2.48 -12.32
C VAL A 41 5.45 3.40 -11.22
N THR A 42 4.36 4.10 -11.52
CA THR A 42 3.77 5.00 -10.53
C THR A 42 3.23 4.22 -9.34
N ALA A 43 2.59 3.09 -9.61
CA ALA A 43 2.06 2.27 -8.52
C ALA A 43 3.17 1.80 -7.60
N ARG A 44 4.29 1.38 -8.17
CA ARG A 44 5.42 0.95 -7.36
C ARG A 44 6.00 2.10 -6.55
N ALA A 45 6.07 3.28 -7.16
CA ALA A 45 6.58 4.45 -6.44
C ALA A 45 5.72 4.77 -5.24
N ASP A 46 4.40 4.64 -5.39
CA ASP A 46 3.50 4.87 -4.27
C ASP A 46 3.76 3.88 -3.15
N LEU A 47 3.90 2.61 -3.50
CA LEU A 47 4.14 1.60 -2.48
C LEU A 47 5.49 1.79 -1.82
N ASP A 48 6.50 2.16 -2.59
CA ASP A 48 7.82 2.41 -2.03
C ASP A 48 7.78 3.58 -1.05
N ALA A 49 7.07 4.63 -1.40
CA ALA A 49 6.96 5.78 -0.51
C ALA A 49 6.28 5.40 0.80
N LEU A 50 5.22 4.60 0.71
CA LEU A 50 4.52 4.17 1.91
C LEU A 50 5.38 3.23 2.75
N ALA A 51 6.18 2.41 2.10
CA ALA A 51 7.08 1.52 2.82
C ALA A 51 8.14 2.30 3.56
N GLU A 52 8.68 3.34 2.92
CA GLU A 52 9.68 4.16 3.56
C GLU A 52 9.11 4.92 4.73
N ALA A 53 7.83 5.26 4.66
CA ALA A 53 7.17 5.93 5.77
C ALA A 53 6.79 4.94 6.88
N GLY A 54 7.07 3.66 6.69
CA GLY A 54 6.79 2.67 7.72
C GLY A 54 5.33 2.27 7.78
N LYS A 55 4.58 2.46 6.71
CA LYS A 55 3.15 2.22 6.75
C LYS A 55 2.75 0.87 6.18
N LEU A 56 3.63 0.26 5.42
CA LEU A 56 3.35 -1.05 4.87
C LEU A 56 4.67 -1.73 4.57
N ARG A 57 4.57 -2.99 4.18
CA ARG A 57 5.74 -3.78 3.86
C ARG A 57 5.68 -4.18 2.40
N ARG A 58 6.75 -3.89 1.65
CA ARG A 58 6.81 -4.26 0.25
C ARG A 58 6.98 -5.76 0.09
N THR A 59 6.31 -6.31 -0.91
CA THR A 59 6.53 -7.67 -1.33
C THR A 59 6.95 -7.65 -2.79
N HIS A 60 7.19 -8.80 -3.35
CA HIS A 60 7.72 -8.89 -4.70
C HIS A 60 6.84 -8.15 -5.71
N GLY A 61 5.56 -8.35 -5.69
CA GLY A 61 4.68 -7.71 -6.66
C GLY A 61 3.64 -6.80 -6.05
N GLY A 62 3.84 -6.36 -4.79
CA GLY A 62 2.85 -5.52 -4.16
C GLY A 62 3.26 -5.14 -2.75
N ALA A 63 2.33 -5.23 -1.83
CA ALA A 63 2.59 -4.85 -0.44
C ALA A 63 1.60 -5.53 0.47
N VAL A 64 1.98 -5.64 1.74
CA VAL A 64 1.11 -6.22 2.76
C VAL A 64 1.02 -5.25 3.92
N SER A 65 -0.03 -5.41 4.69
CA SER A 65 -0.30 -4.56 5.83
C SER A 65 0.55 -4.97 7.01
N LEU A 66 1.24 -4.00 7.60
CA LEU A 66 2.01 -4.27 8.80
C LEU A 66 1.10 -4.59 9.98
N HIS A 67 0.02 -3.86 10.05
CA HIS A 67 -0.89 -4.02 11.17
C HIS A 67 -1.42 -5.44 11.26
N LYS A 68 -1.86 -5.96 10.16
CA LYS A 68 -2.40 -7.30 10.13
C LYS A 68 -1.35 -8.34 10.43
N ARG A 69 -0.17 -8.12 9.93
CA ARG A 69 0.92 -9.03 10.21
C ARG A 69 1.19 -9.13 11.69
N LEU A 70 1.24 -7.98 12.35
CA LEU A 70 1.52 -7.97 13.77
C LEU A 70 0.46 -8.72 14.55
N THR A 71 -0.78 -8.52 14.17
CA THR A 71 -1.87 -9.18 14.86
C THR A 71 -1.75 -10.68 14.75
N VAL A 72 -1.48 -11.16 13.56
CA VAL A 72 -1.36 -12.59 13.34
C VAL A 72 -0.19 -13.15 14.13
N SER A 73 0.92 -12.47 14.09
CA SER A 73 2.10 -12.94 14.81
C SER A 73 1.83 -13.04 16.29
N THR A 74 1.13 -12.07 16.83
CA THR A 74 0.83 -12.07 18.25
C THR A 74 0.02 -13.27 18.62
N GLN A 75 -0.97 -13.57 17.80
CA GLN A 75 -1.79 -14.72 18.09
C GLN A 75 -1.00 -16.01 18.07
N ASP A 76 -0.16 -16.14 17.09
CA ASP A 76 0.64 -17.34 16.99
C ASP A 76 1.46 -17.57 18.23
N ARG A 77 2.09 -16.52 18.69
CA ARG A 77 2.93 -16.64 19.84
C ARG A 77 2.15 -16.98 21.08
N ARG A 78 0.98 -16.44 21.16
CA ARG A 78 0.20 -16.63 22.33
C ARG A 78 -0.24 -18.05 22.54
N ILE A 79 -0.34 -18.74 21.49
CA ILE A 79 -0.75 -20.11 21.58
C ILE A 79 0.21 -20.91 22.41
N ASN A 80 1.43 -20.52 22.39
CA ASN A 80 2.39 -21.18 23.23
C ASN A 80 2.16 -20.90 24.68
#